data_2719014cd2b84ed27a8234317d406fbe
#
_entry.id   2719014cd2b84ed27a8234317d406fbe
#
_cell.length_a   1.000
_cell.length_b   1.000
_cell.length_c   1.000
_cell.angle_alpha   90.00
_cell.angle_beta   90.00
_cell.angle_gamma   90.00
#
_symmetry.space_group_name_H-M   'P 1'
#
loop_
_entity.id
_entity.type
_entity.pdbx_description
1 polymer ?
#
loop_
_entity_poly.entity_id
_entity_poly.type
_entity_poly.pdbx_seq_one_letter_code
_entity_poly.pdbx_strand_id
1 'polypeptide(L)'
;MEQRNSSIEIYRSPEGNIELNVKLENDTVWLTQSQMAELFGRDRTVISRHVNNCFKEGELDKSLVCAKFAHTKKYGRHDGFEQVVETEYYNLDVIISVGYRVKSIKGTRFRQWANSILKQYIIKGYAINQKRLDNYNELKEVVRLMSRAITLQDQVSEGEYNGLFNVISDYVYALDTLDKYDYQTLLIDKTTQTEPFHATYENAMEAINALKEKFGGSKWFANEKDDSFKSSIGQIYQTFGGEELYASVEEKAAMLLYLVVKNHSFSDGNKRIAAMLFLWFMEKNGILYAENGHKRIADNTLVALTLMIAESRTEEKDVMVKVVVNLINKDNQ
;
A
#
# COMPACT_ATOMS: atom_id res chain seq x y z
N MET A 1 -16.72 -1.83 -22.96
CA MET A 1 -17.38 -0.83 -22.09
C MET A 1 -17.01 -1.22 -20.66
N GLU A 2 -15.97 -0.60 -20.11
CA GLU A 2 -15.58 -0.82 -18.71
C GLU A 2 -16.63 -0.22 -17.79
N GLN A 3 -17.15 -1.03 -16.89
CA GLN A 3 -17.99 -0.54 -15.79
C GLN A 3 -17.12 0.34 -14.87
N ARG A 4 -17.31 1.65 -14.97
CA ARG A 4 -16.71 2.59 -14.04
C ARG A 4 -17.34 2.36 -12.67
N ASN A 5 -16.55 1.84 -11.74
CA ASN A 5 -16.92 1.70 -10.33
C ASN A 5 -17.02 3.12 -9.72
N SER A 6 -18.23 3.69 -9.70
CA SER A 6 -18.52 4.88 -8.91
C SER A 6 -19.16 4.45 -7.60
N SER A 7 -18.47 4.60 -6.49
CA SER A 7 -19.05 4.41 -5.16
C SER A 7 -19.57 5.73 -4.60
N ILE A 8 -20.72 5.68 -3.91
CA ILE A 8 -21.21 6.82 -3.13
C ILE A 8 -20.81 6.53 -1.68
N GLU A 9 -19.97 7.41 -1.12
CA GLU A 9 -19.58 7.33 0.29
C GLU A 9 -20.19 8.47 1.10
N ILE A 10 -20.41 8.22 2.39
CA ILE A 10 -20.90 9.23 3.31
C ILE A 10 -19.70 9.95 3.91
N TYR A 11 -19.44 11.20 3.46
CA TYR A 11 -18.46 12.05 4.12
C TYR A 11 -19.06 12.61 5.42
N ARG A 12 -18.34 12.43 6.52
CA ARG A 12 -18.66 13.04 7.83
C ARG A 12 -17.61 14.09 8.15
N SER A 13 -18.05 15.28 8.52
CA SER A 13 -17.11 16.29 9.00
C SER A 13 -16.40 15.81 10.28
N PRO A 14 -15.18 16.29 10.57
CA PRO A 14 -14.44 15.91 11.80
C PRO A 14 -15.25 16.10 13.09
N GLU A 15 -16.23 17.00 13.09
CA GLU A 15 -17.10 17.29 14.24
C GLU A 15 -18.41 16.49 14.23
N GLY A 16 -18.65 15.62 13.23
CA GLY A 16 -19.85 14.78 13.14
C GLY A 16 -21.14 15.52 12.70
N ASN A 17 -21.08 16.84 12.47
CA ASN A 17 -22.26 17.69 12.26
C ASN A 17 -22.71 17.80 10.80
N ILE A 18 -21.97 17.23 9.86
CA ILE A 18 -22.30 17.27 8.43
C ILE A 18 -22.06 15.88 7.87
N GLU A 19 -23.12 15.29 7.30
CA GLU A 19 -23.05 14.06 6.50
C GLU A 19 -23.39 14.43 5.05
N LEU A 20 -22.47 14.14 4.13
CA LEU A 20 -22.67 14.37 2.70
C LEU A 20 -22.45 13.07 1.94
N ASN A 21 -23.38 12.75 1.04
CA ASN A 21 -23.14 11.71 0.05
C ASN A 21 -22.15 12.27 -0.97
N VAL A 22 -20.93 11.77 -0.96
CA VAL A 22 -19.86 12.14 -1.88
C VAL A 22 -19.66 11.06 -2.92
N LYS A 23 -19.44 11.45 -4.16
CA LYS A 23 -19.09 10.52 -5.22
C LYS A 23 -17.58 10.40 -5.28
N LEU A 24 -17.06 9.17 -5.16
CA LEU A 24 -15.66 8.86 -5.38
C LEU A 24 -15.50 8.26 -6.77
N GLU A 25 -14.67 8.87 -7.59
CA GLU A 25 -14.33 8.37 -8.93
C GLU A 25 -12.94 8.88 -9.30
N ASN A 26 -12.08 7.98 -9.82
CA ASN A 26 -10.70 8.28 -10.21
C ASN A 26 -9.86 8.88 -9.05
N ASP A 27 -9.95 8.28 -7.85
CA ASP A 27 -9.21 8.68 -6.64
C ASP A 27 -9.44 10.13 -6.17
N THR A 28 -10.56 10.74 -6.58
CA THR A 28 -10.95 12.08 -6.13
C THR A 28 -12.41 12.15 -5.69
N VAL A 29 -12.71 13.15 -4.87
CA VAL A 29 -14.06 13.44 -4.37
C VAL A 29 -14.74 14.42 -5.31
N TRP A 30 -15.99 14.13 -5.66
CA TRP A 30 -16.82 14.98 -6.52
C TRP A 30 -18.01 15.54 -5.77
N LEU A 31 -18.18 16.85 -5.73
CA LEU A 31 -19.31 17.55 -5.12
C LEU A 31 -20.02 18.44 -6.12
N THR A 32 -21.34 18.58 -5.95
CA THR A 32 -22.13 19.60 -6.60
C THR A 32 -22.00 20.94 -5.88
N GLN A 33 -22.38 22.04 -6.53
CA GLN A 33 -22.45 23.37 -5.86
C GLN A 33 -23.37 23.36 -4.65
N SER A 34 -24.45 22.59 -4.66
CA SER A 34 -25.38 22.48 -3.53
C SER A 34 -24.72 21.77 -2.33
N GLN A 35 -23.98 20.70 -2.58
CA GLN A 35 -23.22 20.01 -1.53
C GLN A 35 -22.09 20.89 -0.97
N MET A 36 -21.40 21.65 -1.82
CA MET A 36 -20.41 22.65 -1.35
C MET A 36 -21.09 23.79 -0.53
N ALA A 37 -22.28 24.18 -0.88
CA ALA A 37 -23.06 25.19 -0.12
C ALA A 37 -23.35 24.69 1.31
N GLU A 38 -23.75 23.44 1.45
CA GLU A 38 -23.97 22.78 2.75
C GLU A 38 -22.66 22.61 3.52
N LEU A 39 -21.61 22.11 2.86
CA LEU A 39 -20.28 21.91 3.44
C LEU A 39 -19.72 23.20 4.04
N PHE A 40 -19.80 24.30 3.30
CA PHE A 40 -19.23 25.57 3.74
C PHE A 40 -20.22 26.52 4.45
N GLY A 41 -21.50 26.13 4.57
CA GLY A 41 -22.54 26.94 5.22
C GLY A 41 -22.77 28.27 4.55
N ARG A 42 -22.94 28.27 3.21
CA ARG A 42 -23.19 29.43 2.37
C ARG A 42 -24.23 29.13 1.30
N ASP A 43 -24.90 30.17 0.80
CA ASP A 43 -25.81 30.04 -0.32
C ASP A 43 -25.09 29.52 -1.58
N ARG A 44 -25.82 28.73 -2.38
CA ARG A 44 -25.35 28.21 -3.65
C ARG A 44 -24.86 29.32 -4.61
N THR A 45 -25.50 30.49 -4.60
CA THR A 45 -25.10 31.65 -5.42
C THR A 45 -23.70 32.15 -5.06
N VAL A 46 -23.35 32.15 -3.76
CA VAL A 46 -22.00 32.50 -3.27
C VAL A 46 -20.98 31.47 -3.73
N ILE A 47 -21.31 30.19 -3.60
CA ILE A 47 -20.45 29.10 -4.09
C ILE A 47 -20.24 29.21 -5.60
N SER A 48 -21.32 29.38 -6.38
CA SER A 48 -21.22 29.53 -7.84
C SER A 48 -20.29 30.68 -8.25
N ARG A 49 -20.36 31.80 -7.53
CA ARG A 49 -19.45 32.93 -7.77
C ARG A 49 -17.98 32.55 -7.50
N HIS A 50 -17.69 31.84 -6.41
CA HIS A 50 -16.33 31.42 -6.09
C HIS A 50 -15.79 30.40 -7.10
N VAL A 51 -16.62 29.42 -7.51
CA VAL A 51 -16.28 28.44 -8.55
C VAL A 51 -15.94 29.16 -9.87
N ASN A 52 -16.79 30.10 -10.30
CA ASN A 52 -16.57 30.87 -11.54
C ASN A 52 -15.31 31.73 -11.46
N ASN A 53 -14.98 32.28 -10.29
CA ASN A 53 -13.76 33.05 -10.09
C ASN A 53 -12.51 32.20 -10.22
N CYS A 54 -12.50 30.95 -9.74
CA CYS A 54 -11.36 30.03 -9.92
C CYS A 54 -11.03 29.83 -11.41
N PHE A 55 -12.04 29.71 -12.26
CA PHE A 55 -11.85 29.57 -13.71
C PHE A 55 -11.47 30.91 -14.38
N LYS A 56 -12.12 32.01 -13.99
CA LYS A 56 -11.85 33.32 -14.56
C LYS A 56 -10.45 33.83 -14.26
N GLU A 57 -9.93 33.50 -13.08
CA GLU A 57 -8.59 33.89 -12.64
C GLU A 57 -7.49 32.93 -13.18
N GLY A 58 -7.88 31.87 -13.88
CA GLY A 58 -6.95 30.90 -14.45
C GLY A 58 -6.31 29.97 -13.41
N GLU A 59 -6.88 29.91 -12.20
CA GLU A 59 -6.37 29.01 -11.15
C GLU A 59 -6.59 27.54 -11.50
N LEU A 60 -7.73 27.22 -12.14
CA LEU A 60 -8.11 25.87 -12.53
C LEU A 60 -8.68 25.85 -13.95
N ASP A 61 -8.38 24.78 -14.70
CA ASP A 61 -8.97 24.49 -16.00
C ASP A 61 -10.30 23.74 -15.83
N LYS A 62 -11.40 24.35 -16.28
CA LYS A 62 -12.73 23.77 -16.16
C LYS A 62 -12.85 22.38 -16.82
N SER A 63 -12.12 22.12 -17.89
CA SER A 63 -12.18 20.85 -18.62
C SER A 63 -11.61 19.67 -17.82
N LEU A 64 -10.69 19.93 -16.88
CA LEU A 64 -10.01 18.93 -16.07
C LEU A 64 -10.71 18.68 -14.72
N VAL A 65 -11.42 19.68 -14.20
CA VAL A 65 -11.93 19.66 -12.81
C VAL A 65 -13.46 19.62 -12.71
N CYS A 66 -14.18 19.61 -13.84
CA CYS A 66 -15.64 19.52 -13.90
C CYS A 66 -16.07 18.28 -14.68
N ALA A 67 -17.09 17.59 -14.19
CA ALA A 67 -17.71 16.48 -14.87
C ALA A 67 -19.23 16.57 -14.78
N LYS A 68 -19.94 16.10 -15.81
CA LYS A 68 -21.39 15.98 -15.80
C LYS A 68 -21.78 14.53 -15.58
N PHE A 69 -22.60 14.30 -14.58
CA PHE A 69 -23.16 12.98 -14.32
C PHE A 69 -24.68 13.01 -14.49
N ALA A 70 -25.17 12.02 -15.23
CA ALA A 70 -26.59 11.79 -15.41
C ALA A 70 -27.15 11.01 -14.21
N HIS A 71 -28.28 11.45 -13.67
CA HIS A 71 -29.01 10.71 -12.66
C HIS A 71 -30.53 10.81 -12.95
N THR A 72 -31.24 9.73 -12.60
CA THR A 72 -32.69 9.65 -12.80
C THR A 72 -33.41 10.31 -11.62
N LYS A 73 -34.25 11.29 -11.89
CA LYS A 73 -35.08 11.91 -10.88
C LYS A 73 -36.55 11.59 -11.14
N LYS A 74 -37.24 11.09 -10.11
CA LYS A 74 -38.67 10.79 -10.18
C LYS A 74 -39.47 12.04 -9.87
N TYR A 75 -40.40 12.40 -10.76
CA TYR A 75 -41.31 13.52 -10.59
C TYR A 75 -42.77 13.01 -10.52
N GLY A 76 -43.50 13.43 -9.50
CA GLY A 76 -44.95 13.23 -9.37
C GLY A 76 -45.39 12.39 -8.18
N ARG A 77 -46.66 12.62 -7.74
CA ARG A 77 -47.32 11.92 -6.61
C ARG A 77 -47.88 10.53 -6.99
N HIS A 78 -48.02 10.21 -8.27
CA HIS A 78 -48.47 8.91 -8.79
C HIS A 78 -47.63 8.51 -9.99
N ASP A 79 -47.23 7.26 -10.04
CA ASP A 79 -46.42 6.49 -11.01
C ASP A 79 -45.72 7.32 -12.09
N GLY A 80 -44.47 7.54 -11.83
CA GLY A 80 -43.74 8.66 -12.21
C GLY A 80 -43.10 8.63 -13.57
N PHE A 81 -43.10 9.78 -14.16
CA PHE A 81 -42.18 10.10 -15.23
C PHE A 81 -40.74 10.17 -14.63
N GLU A 82 -39.84 9.31 -15.11
CA GLU A 82 -38.45 9.38 -14.82
C GLU A 82 -37.77 10.33 -15.81
N GLN A 83 -37.15 11.39 -15.29
CA GLN A 83 -36.38 12.30 -16.10
C GLN A 83 -34.89 12.14 -15.79
N VAL A 84 -34.10 11.93 -16.83
CA VAL A 84 -32.64 11.93 -16.71
C VAL A 84 -32.18 13.39 -16.63
N VAL A 85 -31.57 13.76 -15.52
CA VAL A 85 -31.05 15.10 -15.26
C VAL A 85 -29.53 15.02 -15.21
N GLU A 86 -28.87 15.83 -16.05
CA GLU A 86 -27.42 16.01 -15.96
C GLU A 86 -27.09 17.05 -14.89
N THR A 87 -26.23 16.67 -13.96
CA THR A 87 -25.74 17.59 -12.91
C THR A 87 -24.21 17.72 -13.02
N GLU A 88 -23.76 18.98 -12.94
CA GLU A 88 -22.33 19.31 -12.94
C GLU A 88 -21.73 19.08 -11.55
N TYR A 89 -20.65 18.35 -11.50
CA TYR A 89 -19.85 18.05 -10.32
C TYR A 89 -18.45 18.64 -10.47
N TYR A 90 -17.83 18.91 -9.35
CA TYR A 90 -16.54 19.55 -9.23
C TYR A 90 -15.63 18.67 -8.37
N ASN A 91 -14.39 18.48 -8.81
CA ASN A 91 -13.43 17.62 -8.12
C ASN A 91 -12.86 18.29 -6.84
N LEU A 92 -11.95 17.58 -6.15
CA LEU A 92 -11.34 18.05 -4.91
C LEU A 92 -10.58 19.38 -5.07
N ASP A 93 -9.98 19.65 -6.22
CA ASP A 93 -9.23 20.91 -6.45
C ASP A 93 -10.15 22.13 -6.37
N VAL A 94 -11.34 22.04 -7.02
CA VAL A 94 -12.35 23.11 -6.93
C VAL A 94 -12.88 23.24 -5.50
N ILE A 95 -13.10 22.13 -4.79
CA ILE A 95 -13.59 22.15 -3.41
C ILE A 95 -12.58 22.86 -2.50
N ILE A 96 -11.29 22.58 -2.66
CA ILE A 96 -10.21 23.23 -1.90
C ILE A 96 -10.16 24.72 -2.21
N SER A 97 -10.12 25.10 -3.49
CA SER A 97 -10.06 26.50 -3.92
C SER A 97 -11.24 27.32 -3.41
N VAL A 98 -12.46 26.78 -3.48
CA VAL A 98 -13.66 27.40 -2.92
C VAL A 98 -13.55 27.52 -1.39
N GLY A 99 -13.08 26.49 -0.70
CA GLY A 99 -12.91 26.47 0.75
C GLY A 99 -11.96 27.56 1.27
N TYR A 100 -10.90 27.84 0.52
CA TYR A 100 -9.98 28.94 0.84
C TYR A 100 -10.58 30.34 0.60
N ARG A 101 -11.55 30.48 -0.32
CA ARG A 101 -12.18 31.76 -0.70
C ARG A 101 -13.41 32.10 0.12
N VAL A 102 -14.12 31.10 0.64
CA VAL A 102 -15.41 31.28 1.33
C VAL A 102 -15.23 31.94 2.69
N LYS A 103 -15.94 33.08 2.89
CA LYS A 103 -15.96 33.79 4.18
C LYS A 103 -17.14 33.26 5.05
N SER A 104 -16.92 32.15 5.74
CA SER A 104 -17.86 31.55 6.69
C SER A 104 -17.12 30.91 7.88
N ILE A 105 -17.82 30.62 8.97
CA ILE A 105 -17.26 29.90 10.11
C ILE A 105 -16.78 28.52 9.66
N LYS A 106 -17.60 27.78 8.90
CA LYS A 106 -17.23 26.47 8.34
C LYS A 106 -16.02 26.56 7.40
N GLY A 107 -15.95 27.58 6.53
CA GLY A 107 -14.79 27.84 5.67
C GLY A 107 -13.53 28.20 6.47
N THR A 108 -13.66 28.90 7.60
CA THR A 108 -12.52 29.17 8.48
C THR A 108 -11.98 27.90 9.13
N ARG A 109 -12.86 27.03 9.63
CA ARG A 109 -12.49 25.72 10.19
C ARG A 109 -11.85 24.81 9.15
N PHE A 110 -12.37 24.80 7.93
CA PHE A 110 -11.78 24.09 6.79
C PHE A 110 -10.33 24.55 6.54
N ARG A 111 -10.09 25.86 6.47
CA ARG A 111 -8.73 26.41 6.27
C ARG A 111 -7.79 26.08 7.44
N GLN A 112 -8.27 26.14 8.68
CA GLN A 112 -7.46 25.76 9.85
C GLN A 112 -7.05 24.31 9.78
N TRP A 113 -7.98 23.41 9.44
CA TRP A 113 -7.71 22.00 9.23
C TRP A 113 -6.73 21.78 8.07
N ALA A 114 -7.00 22.33 6.89
CA ALA A 114 -6.12 22.19 5.73
C ALA A 114 -4.69 22.70 6.00
N ASN A 115 -4.58 23.86 6.68
CA ASN A 115 -3.29 24.39 7.09
C ASN A 115 -2.56 23.49 8.10
N SER A 116 -3.28 22.79 8.99
CA SER A 116 -2.66 21.84 9.91
C SER A 116 -2.05 20.65 9.18
N ILE A 117 -2.77 20.13 8.17
CA ILE A 117 -2.28 19.03 7.31
C ILE A 117 -1.07 19.47 6.49
N LEU A 118 -1.14 20.64 5.84
CA LEU A 118 -0.02 21.19 5.09
C LEU A 118 1.23 21.42 5.96
N LYS A 119 1.06 21.96 7.17
CA LYS A 119 2.16 22.11 8.12
C LYS A 119 2.78 20.77 8.51
N GLN A 120 1.96 19.76 8.79
CA GLN A 120 2.47 18.42 9.10
C GLN A 120 3.27 17.87 7.92
N TYR A 121 2.74 17.98 6.70
CA TYR A 121 3.42 17.52 5.50
C TYR A 121 4.76 18.25 5.25
N ILE A 122 4.77 19.58 5.34
CA ILE A 122 5.98 20.39 5.11
C ILE A 122 7.06 20.14 6.18
N ILE A 123 6.66 20.00 7.46
CA ILE A 123 7.59 19.86 8.57
C ILE A 123 8.09 18.43 8.71
N LYS A 124 7.18 17.44 8.57
CA LYS A 124 7.46 16.03 8.86
C LYS A 124 7.68 15.19 7.58
N GLY A 125 7.36 15.71 6.39
CA GLY A 125 7.37 14.98 5.13
C GLY A 125 6.14 14.09 4.89
N TYR A 126 5.20 14.00 5.86
CA TYR A 126 3.96 13.23 5.74
C TYR A 126 2.81 13.86 6.54
N ALA A 127 1.57 13.52 6.17
CA ALA A 127 0.36 13.87 6.91
C ALA A 127 -0.46 12.61 7.19
N ILE A 128 -0.75 12.34 8.46
CA ILE A 128 -1.45 11.14 8.92
C ILE A 128 -2.92 11.48 9.19
N ASN A 129 -3.83 10.61 8.72
CA ASN A 129 -5.22 10.63 9.15
C ASN A 129 -5.35 9.90 10.50
N GLN A 130 -5.20 10.64 11.61
CA GLN A 130 -5.23 10.11 12.96
C GLN A 130 -6.47 9.26 13.24
N LYS A 131 -7.63 9.65 12.72
CA LYS A 131 -8.89 8.92 12.93
C LYS A 131 -8.90 7.53 12.27
N ARG A 132 -8.24 7.37 11.11
CA ARG A 132 -8.04 6.06 10.49
C ARG A 132 -7.07 5.21 11.31
N LEU A 133 -6.03 5.82 11.84
CA LEU A 133 -5.05 5.15 12.70
C LEU A 133 -5.69 4.70 14.03
N ASP A 134 -6.55 5.53 14.63
CA ASP A 134 -7.25 5.19 15.86
C ASP A 134 -8.23 4.02 15.62
N ASN A 135 -9.01 4.04 14.54
CA ASN A 135 -9.90 2.93 14.17
C ASN A 135 -9.13 1.62 13.93
N TYR A 136 -7.95 1.70 13.35
CA TYR A 136 -7.08 0.54 13.14
C TYR A 136 -6.55 -0.02 14.46
N ASN A 137 -6.08 0.85 15.36
CA ASN A 137 -5.62 0.44 16.69
C ASN A 137 -6.75 -0.16 17.53
N GLU A 138 -7.98 0.37 17.42
CA GLU A 138 -9.17 -0.21 18.05
C GLU A 138 -9.46 -1.61 17.52
N LEU A 139 -9.39 -1.82 16.20
CA LEU A 139 -9.56 -3.13 15.57
C LEU A 139 -8.49 -4.11 16.04
N LYS A 140 -7.23 -3.69 16.10
CA LYS A 140 -6.10 -4.48 16.60
C LYS A 140 -6.31 -4.91 18.07
N GLU A 141 -6.80 -3.99 18.92
CA GLU A 141 -7.12 -4.31 20.34
C GLU A 141 -8.33 -5.24 20.45
N VAL A 142 -9.37 -5.08 19.62
CA VAL A 142 -10.52 -6.01 19.59
C VAL A 142 -10.08 -7.42 19.20
N VAL A 143 -9.24 -7.55 18.17
CA VAL A 143 -8.67 -8.85 17.74
C VAL A 143 -7.83 -9.46 18.86
N ARG A 144 -7.00 -8.66 19.56
CA ARG A 144 -6.18 -9.10 20.69
C ARG A 144 -7.02 -9.54 21.89
N LEU A 145 -8.11 -8.84 22.19
CA LEU A 145 -9.07 -9.20 23.24
C LEU A 145 -9.83 -10.47 22.90
N MET A 146 -10.28 -10.62 21.64
CA MET A 146 -10.90 -11.84 21.12
C MET A 146 -9.94 -13.03 21.27
N SER A 147 -8.69 -12.85 20.89
CA SER A 147 -7.63 -13.85 21.04
C SER A 147 -7.48 -14.31 22.49
N ARG A 148 -7.43 -13.37 23.44
CA ARG A 148 -7.35 -13.69 24.87
C ARG A 148 -8.62 -14.37 25.41
N ALA A 149 -9.81 -13.91 24.98
CA ALA A 149 -11.08 -14.49 25.40
C ALA A 149 -11.23 -15.94 24.93
N ILE A 150 -10.74 -16.21 23.75
CA ILE A 150 -10.74 -17.53 23.16
C ILE A 150 -9.75 -18.47 23.91
N THR A 151 -8.56 -18.00 24.30
CA THR A 151 -7.57 -18.77 25.09
C THR A 151 -8.11 -19.19 26.48
N LEU A 152 -9.19 -18.54 26.95
CA LEU A 152 -9.79 -18.82 28.26
C LEU A 152 -11.02 -19.77 28.20
N GLN A 153 -11.48 -20.20 27.01
CA GLN A 153 -12.61 -21.10 26.85
C GLN A 153 -12.17 -22.51 26.43
N ASP A 154 -12.19 -23.44 27.38
CA ASP A 154 -11.79 -24.86 27.24
C ASP A 154 -12.65 -25.73 26.30
N GLN A 155 -13.47 -25.18 25.41
CA GLN A 155 -14.47 -25.95 24.63
C GLN A 155 -14.28 -25.99 23.13
N VAL A 156 -13.21 -25.40 22.59
CA VAL A 156 -12.88 -25.48 21.14
C VAL A 156 -11.68 -26.40 20.97
N SER A 157 -11.70 -27.27 19.96
CA SER A 157 -10.57 -28.16 19.73
C SER A 157 -9.31 -27.32 19.41
N GLU A 158 -8.19 -27.66 20.01
CA GLU A 158 -6.92 -26.94 19.95
C GLU A 158 -6.45 -26.66 18.50
N GLY A 159 -6.82 -27.54 17.56
CA GLY A 159 -6.44 -27.42 16.15
C GLY A 159 -7.28 -26.40 15.33
N GLU A 160 -8.59 -26.34 15.55
CA GLU A 160 -9.47 -25.35 14.87
C GLU A 160 -9.24 -23.95 15.40
N TYR A 161 -8.90 -23.87 16.66
CA TYR A 161 -8.61 -22.67 17.39
C TYR A 161 -7.34 -21.98 16.89
N ASN A 162 -6.24 -22.71 16.83
CA ASN A 162 -4.97 -22.23 16.34
C ASN A 162 -5.05 -21.79 14.86
N GLY A 163 -5.87 -22.46 14.05
CA GLY A 163 -6.08 -22.08 12.66
C GLY A 163 -6.74 -20.70 12.50
N LEU A 164 -7.83 -20.44 13.23
CA LEU A 164 -8.54 -19.15 13.16
C LEU A 164 -7.69 -18.00 13.73
N PHE A 165 -7.00 -18.27 14.84
CA PHE A 165 -6.10 -17.30 15.47
C PHE A 165 -4.96 -16.89 14.53
N ASN A 166 -4.33 -17.84 13.87
CA ASN A 166 -3.25 -17.56 12.93
C ASN A 166 -3.73 -16.72 11.73
N VAL A 167 -4.91 -17.03 11.17
CA VAL A 167 -5.49 -16.25 10.07
C VAL A 167 -5.76 -14.80 10.49
N ILE A 168 -6.33 -14.58 11.69
CA ILE A 168 -6.60 -13.24 12.21
C ILE A 168 -5.30 -12.48 12.48
N SER A 169 -4.32 -13.14 13.08
CA SER A 169 -3.01 -12.56 13.38
C SER A 169 -2.26 -12.16 12.12
N ASP A 170 -2.26 -13.04 11.10
CA ASP A 170 -1.64 -12.78 9.81
C ASP A 170 -2.31 -11.60 9.08
N TYR A 171 -3.65 -11.49 9.19
CA TYR A 171 -4.40 -10.39 8.60
C TYR A 171 -4.05 -9.03 9.28
N VAL A 172 -4.00 -9.00 10.60
CA VAL A 172 -3.61 -7.79 11.36
C VAL A 172 -2.17 -7.38 11.03
N TYR A 173 -1.25 -8.34 10.95
CA TYR A 173 0.13 -8.07 10.59
C TYR A 173 0.27 -7.51 9.17
N ALA A 174 -0.46 -8.10 8.21
CA ALA A 174 -0.46 -7.61 6.83
C ALA A 174 -0.97 -6.16 6.72
N LEU A 175 -2.04 -5.82 7.44
CA LEU A 175 -2.56 -4.46 7.49
C LEU A 175 -1.57 -3.48 8.14
N ASP A 176 -0.90 -3.88 9.24
CA ASP A 176 0.13 -3.07 9.90
C ASP A 176 1.33 -2.82 8.98
N THR A 177 1.73 -3.83 8.22
CA THR A 177 2.82 -3.71 7.25
C THR A 177 2.45 -2.77 6.10
N LEU A 178 1.21 -2.87 5.57
CA LEU A 178 0.70 -1.96 4.54
C LEU A 178 0.61 -0.52 5.04
N ASP A 179 0.10 -0.32 6.26
CA ASP A 179 0.02 1.01 6.88
C ASP A 179 1.42 1.63 7.03
N LYS A 180 2.38 0.86 7.55
CA LYS A 180 3.78 1.30 7.65
C LYS A 180 4.43 1.56 6.28
N TYR A 181 4.05 0.82 5.25
CA TYR A 181 4.49 1.06 3.88
C TYR A 181 3.96 2.39 3.36
N ASP A 182 2.65 2.63 3.48
CA ASP A 182 2.01 3.86 3.02
C ASP A 182 2.56 5.11 3.70
N TYR A 183 2.91 5.01 4.98
CA TYR A 183 3.51 6.11 5.75
C TYR A 183 5.04 6.15 5.71
N GLN A 184 5.70 5.27 4.97
CA GLN A 184 7.16 5.15 4.86
C GLN A 184 7.84 4.99 6.25
N THR A 185 7.17 4.32 7.17
CA THR A 185 7.66 4.07 8.55
C THR A 185 8.15 2.65 8.78
N LEU A 186 8.26 1.84 7.70
CA LEU A 186 8.82 0.49 7.80
C LEU A 186 10.25 0.55 8.32
N LEU A 187 10.51 -0.17 9.39
CA LEU A 187 11.82 -0.38 9.99
C LEU A 187 12.28 -1.81 9.77
N ILE A 188 13.59 -1.99 9.79
CA ILE A 188 14.24 -3.31 9.83
C ILE A 188 14.66 -3.51 11.27
N ASP A 189 14.02 -4.45 11.95
CA ASP A 189 14.33 -4.81 13.33
C ASP A 189 14.19 -6.33 13.55
N LYS A 190 14.63 -6.81 14.71
CA LYS A 190 14.56 -8.23 15.11
C LYS A 190 15.09 -9.19 14.05
N THR A 191 16.18 -8.84 13.41
CA THR A 191 16.82 -9.59 12.33
C THR A 191 17.94 -10.49 12.83
N THR A 192 18.29 -11.50 12.03
CA THR A 192 19.35 -12.48 12.31
C THR A 192 20.69 -11.92 11.90
N GLN A 193 21.59 -11.71 12.88
CA GLN A 193 22.93 -11.15 12.66
C GLN A 193 23.98 -12.23 12.35
N THR A 194 23.73 -13.48 12.76
CA THR A 194 24.65 -14.59 12.50
C THR A 194 24.34 -15.22 11.15
N GLU A 195 25.30 -15.18 10.24
CA GLU A 195 25.23 -15.76 8.90
C GLU A 195 26.07 -17.02 8.83
N PRO A 196 25.49 -18.22 9.03
CA PRO A 196 26.25 -19.48 8.96
C PRO A 196 26.66 -19.87 7.53
N PHE A 197 25.98 -19.35 6.52
CA PHE A 197 26.24 -19.66 5.13
C PHE A 197 26.47 -18.39 4.31
N HIS A 198 27.64 -18.27 3.70
CA HIS A 198 28.02 -17.19 2.79
C HIS A 198 27.76 -17.58 1.33
N ALA A 199 26.91 -16.85 0.64
CA ALA A 199 26.64 -17.08 -0.78
C ALA A 199 27.81 -16.59 -1.64
N THR A 200 28.31 -17.46 -2.49
CA THR A 200 29.29 -17.11 -3.53
C THR A 200 28.65 -17.28 -4.90
N TYR A 201 29.26 -16.70 -5.91
CA TYR A 201 28.81 -16.88 -7.29
C TYR A 201 28.76 -18.37 -7.68
N GLU A 202 29.78 -19.16 -7.29
CA GLU A 202 29.91 -20.55 -7.62
C GLU A 202 28.78 -21.39 -7.03
N ASN A 203 28.51 -21.26 -5.72
CA ASN A 203 27.45 -22.03 -5.06
C ASN A 203 26.04 -21.60 -5.47
N ALA A 204 25.85 -20.32 -5.81
CA ALA A 204 24.59 -19.82 -6.38
C ALA A 204 24.35 -20.38 -7.79
N MET A 205 25.39 -20.46 -8.63
CA MET A 205 25.30 -21.07 -9.95
C MET A 205 25.04 -22.57 -9.92
N GLU A 206 25.61 -23.29 -8.93
CA GLU A 206 25.26 -24.71 -8.69
C GLU A 206 23.76 -24.86 -8.40
N ALA A 207 23.21 -24.04 -7.53
CA ALA A 207 21.77 -24.04 -7.22
C ALA A 207 20.91 -23.71 -8.45
N ILE A 208 21.33 -22.76 -9.28
CA ILE A 208 20.65 -22.39 -10.54
C ILE A 208 20.71 -23.56 -11.54
N ASN A 209 21.85 -24.22 -11.68
CA ASN A 209 21.99 -25.35 -12.59
C ASN A 209 21.11 -26.53 -12.17
N ALA A 210 21.00 -26.83 -10.87
CA ALA A 210 20.07 -27.83 -10.34
C ALA A 210 18.59 -27.46 -10.65
N LEU A 211 18.23 -26.17 -10.57
CA LEU A 211 16.92 -25.70 -10.98
C LEU A 211 16.69 -25.88 -12.49
N LYS A 212 17.71 -25.59 -13.30
CA LYS A 212 17.66 -25.72 -14.77
C LYS A 212 17.43 -27.18 -15.19
N GLU A 213 18.10 -28.13 -14.56
CA GLU A 213 17.92 -29.56 -14.82
C GLU A 213 16.49 -30.01 -14.48
N LYS A 214 15.93 -29.51 -13.39
CA LYS A 214 14.60 -29.91 -12.91
C LYS A 214 13.44 -29.24 -13.65
N PHE A 215 13.57 -27.96 -14.04
CA PHE A 215 12.49 -27.11 -14.54
C PHE A 215 12.81 -26.35 -15.82
N GLY A 216 13.99 -26.56 -16.40
CA GLY A 216 14.46 -25.86 -17.58
C GLY A 216 13.79 -26.35 -18.87
N GLY A 217 12.56 -25.87 -19.15
CA GLY A 217 11.87 -26.17 -20.41
C GLY A 217 12.39 -25.41 -21.64
N SER A 218 13.11 -24.30 -21.45
CA SER A 218 13.66 -23.45 -22.51
C SER A 218 15.18 -23.58 -22.58
N LYS A 219 15.73 -23.70 -23.80
CA LYS A 219 17.19 -23.67 -24.03
C LYS A 219 17.86 -22.37 -23.57
N TRP A 220 17.07 -21.30 -23.36
CA TRP A 220 17.53 -19.99 -22.93
C TRP A 220 17.45 -19.80 -21.41
N PHE A 221 16.79 -20.72 -20.70
CA PHE A 221 16.64 -20.64 -19.26
C PHE A 221 17.99 -20.67 -18.55
N ALA A 222 18.17 -19.72 -17.61
CA ALA A 222 19.39 -19.59 -16.79
C ALA A 222 20.70 -19.40 -17.58
N ASN A 223 20.65 -18.96 -18.85
CA ASN A 223 21.86 -18.56 -19.55
C ASN A 223 22.19 -17.11 -19.19
N GLU A 224 23.36 -16.87 -18.60
CA GLU A 224 23.82 -15.52 -18.27
C GLU A 224 24.02 -14.68 -19.53
N LYS A 225 23.69 -13.39 -19.44
CA LYS A 225 23.91 -12.42 -20.49
C LYS A 225 25.27 -11.72 -20.36
N ASP A 226 25.67 -11.50 -19.10
CA ASP A 226 26.84 -10.73 -18.71
C ASP A 226 27.23 -11.03 -17.25
N ASP A 227 28.21 -10.30 -16.71
CA ASP A 227 28.68 -10.45 -15.33
C ASP A 227 27.75 -9.85 -14.24
N SER A 228 26.54 -9.40 -14.60
CA SER A 228 25.64 -8.71 -13.66
C SER A 228 25.15 -9.61 -12.53
N PHE A 229 25.03 -10.93 -12.76
CA PHE A 229 24.69 -11.86 -11.70
C PHE A 229 25.81 -11.97 -10.65
N LYS A 230 27.06 -12.10 -11.11
CA LYS A 230 28.23 -12.10 -10.21
C LYS A 230 28.30 -10.80 -9.40
N SER A 231 28.02 -9.68 -10.05
CA SER A 231 27.90 -8.37 -9.38
C SER A 231 26.77 -8.35 -8.35
N SER A 232 25.63 -8.97 -8.64
CA SER A 232 24.48 -9.04 -7.68
C SER A 232 24.86 -9.81 -6.43
N ILE A 233 25.57 -10.93 -6.53
CA ILE A 233 26.08 -11.68 -5.36
C ILE A 233 27.06 -10.82 -4.56
N GLY A 234 28.00 -10.12 -5.21
CA GLY A 234 28.94 -9.24 -4.52
C GLY A 234 28.26 -8.06 -3.81
N GLN A 235 27.17 -7.55 -4.36
CA GLN A 235 26.48 -6.38 -3.79
C GLN A 235 25.79 -6.67 -2.46
N ILE A 236 25.31 -7.89 -2.20
CA ILE A 236 24.68 -8.21 -0.91
C ILE A 236 25.69 -8.22 0.25
N TYR A 237 27.00 -8.29 -0.05
CA TYR A 237 28.10 -8.23 0.91
C TYR A 237 28.90 -6.93 0.85
N GLN A 238 28.34 -5.91 0.22
CA GLN A 238 29.00 -4.61 0.09
C GLN A 238 29.14 -3.95 1.45
N THR A 239 30.32 -3.34 1.69
CA THR A 239 30.62 -2.57 2.90
C THR A 239 30.79 -1.09 2.60
N PHE A 240 30.47 -0.26 3.58
CA PHE A 240 30.77 1.17 3.56
C PHE A 240 31.36 1.59 4.89
N GLY A 241 32.54 2.24 4.86
CA GLY A 241 33.26 2.61 6.08
C GLY A 241 33.71 1.45 6.96
N GLY A 242 33.74 0.23 6.43
CA GLY A 242 34.11 -0.99 7.16
C GLY A 242 32.92 -1.74 7.77
N GLU A 243 31.68 -1.21 7.62
CA GLU A 243 30.45 -1.86 8.06
C GLU A 243 29.67 -2.40 6.86
N GLU A 244 28.98 -3.52 7.02
CA GLU A 244 28.14 -4.09 5.98
C GLU A 244 26.91 -3.20 5.73
N LEU A 245 26.57 -2.95 4.46
CA LEU A 245 25.37 -2.20 4.10
C LEU A 245 24.09 -2.96 4.41
N TYR A 246 24.14 -4.28 4.38
CA TYR A 246 23.05 -5.21 4.69
C TYR A 246 23.53 -6.11 5.82
N ALA A 247 23.30 -5.67 7.07
CA ALA A 247 23.92 -6.30 8.24
C ALA A 247 23.27 -7.64 8.63
N SER A 248 22.04 -7.90 8.20
CA SER A 248 21.29 -9.09 8.57
C SER A 248 21.11 -10.07 7.40
N VAL A 249 20.87 -11.33 7.76
CA VAL A 249 20.57 -12.40 6.78
C VAL A 249 19.32 -12.07 5.98
N GLU A 250 18.29 -11.52 6.61
CA GLU A 250 17.05 -11.13 5.98
C GLU A 250 17.22 -9.99 4.97
N GLU A 251 18.05 -9.00 5.29
CA GLU A 251 18.37 -7.91 4.35
C GLU A 251 19.14 -8.42 3.14
N LYS A 252 20.12 -9.29 3.35
CA LYS A 252 20.87 -9.94 2.26
C LYS A 252 19.97 -10.79 1.38
N ALA A 253 19.05 -11.56 1.97
CA ALA A 253 18.06 -12.34 1.24
C ALA A 253 17.14 -11.43 0.39
N ALA A 254 16.61 -10.37 0.98
CA ALA A 254 15.75 -9.42 0.31
C ALA A 254 16.48 -8.69 -0.84
N MET A 255 17.73 -8.28 -0.61
CA MET A 255 18.57 -7.68 -1.65
C MET A 255 18.90 -8.65 -2.77
N LEU A 256 19.16 -9.91 -2.48
CA LEU A 256 19.40 -10.95 -3.50
C LEU A 256 18.17 -11.10 -4.40
N LEU A 257 16.97 -11.20 -3.80
CA LEU A 257 15.70 -11.23 -4.55
C LEU A 257 15.56 -9.99 -5.44
N TYR A 258 15.77 -8.80 -4.88
CA TYR A 258 15.64 -7.53 -5.58
C TYR A 258 16.60 -7.43 -6.78
N LEU A 259 17.88 -7.68 -6.55
CA LEU A 259 18.92 -7.51 -7.58
C LEU A 259 18.75 -8.47 -8.74
N VAL A 260 18.46 -9.76 -8.46
CA VAL A 260 18.30 -10.77 -9.53
C VAL A 260 17.06 -10.49 -10.38
N VAL A 261 15.97 -9.97 -9.76
CA VAL A 261 14.79 -9.52 -10.52
C VAL A 261 15.11 -8.30 -11.39
N LYS A 262 15.80 -7.28 -10.82
CA LYS A 262 16.03 -5.99 -11.51
C LYS A 262 17.12 -6.03 -12.56
N ASN A 263 18.21 -6.72 -12.31
CA ASN A 263 19.36 -6.72 -13.20
C ASN A 263 19.13 -7.55 -14.48
N HIS A 264 18.09 -8.40 -14.49
CA HIS A 264 17.78 -9.24 -15.65
C HIS A 264 19.01 -9.98 -16.20
N SER A 265 19.84 -10.52 -15.33
CA SER A 265 21.14 -11.13 -15.62
C SER A 265 21.06 -12.36 -16.53
N PHE A 266 19.90 -13.01 -16.64
CA PHE A 266 19.69 -14.21 -17.43
C PHE A 266 18.81 -13.94 -18.64
N SER A 267 19.01 -14.71 -19.71
CA SER A 267 18.25 -14.61 -20.96
C SER A 267 16.77 -14.99 -20.76
N ASP A 268 16.49 -15.95 -19.88
CA ASP A 268 15.13 -16.35 -19.47
C ASP A 268 15.14 -16.82 -18.02
N GLY A 269 14.01 -16.67 -17.34
CA GLY A 269 13.77 -17.23 -16.01
C GLY A 269 14.17 -16.32 -14.83
N ASN A 270 14.55 -15.06 -15.04
CA ASN A 270 15.04 -14.17 -13.95
C ASN A 270 14.16 -14.17 -12.71
N LYS A 271 12.83 -14.07 -12.84
CA LYS A 271 11.90 -14.07 -11.70
C LYS A 271 11.90 -15.40 -10.94
N ARG A 272 11.94 -16.53 -11.67
CA ARG A 272 11.99 -17.88 -11.07
C ARG A 272 13.33 -18.14 -10.37
N ILE A 273 14.42 -17.72 -11.00
CA ILE A 273 15.78 -17.81 -10.43
C ILE A 273 15.88 -16.96 -9.17
N ALA A 274 15.39 -15.72 -9.20
CA ALA A 274 15.39 -14.83 -8.04
C ALA A 274 14.62 -15.42 -6.86
N ALA A 275 13.40 -15.91 -7.09
CA ALA A 275 12.58 -16.54 -6.06
C ALA A 275 13.22 -17.79 -5.49
N MET A 276 13.83 -18.64 -6.33
CA MET A 276 14.55 -19.83 -5.89
C MET A 276 15.79 -19.48 -5.07
N LEU A 277 16.60 -18.53 -5.53
CA LEU A 277 17.81 -18.11 -4.79
C LEU A 277 17.47 -17.47 -3.44
N PHE A 278 16.40 -16.73 -3.37
CA PHE A 278 15.89 -16.17 -2.11
C PHE A 278 15.56 -17.28 -1.10
N LEU A 279 14.77 -18.28 -1.51
CA LEU A 279 14.43 -19.41 -0.64
C LEU A 279 15.65 -20.24 -0.28
N TRP A 280 16.52 -20.52 -1.24
CA TRP A 280 17.78 -21.24 -1.04
C TRP A 280 18.70 -20.54 -0.02
N PHE A 281 18.85 -19.22 -0.13
CA PHE A 281 19.66 -18.44 0.79
C PHE A 281 19.09 -18.45 2.21
N MET A 282 17.76 -18.29 2.34
CA MET A 282 17.06 -18.40 3.62
C MET A 282 17.20 -19.79 4.24
N GLU A 283 17.08 -20.86 3.44
CA GLU A 283 17.22 -22.25 3.89
C GLU A 283 18.64 -22.53 4.38
N LYS A 284 19.65 -22.15 3.61
CA LYS A 284 21.06 -22.33 3.96
C LYS A 284 21.46 -21.60 5.24
N ASN A 285 20.82 -20.47 5.52
CA ASN A 285 21.03 -19.69 6.73
C ASN A 285 20.07 -20.05 7.87
N GLY A 286 19.22 -21.06 7.71
CA GLY A 286 18.35 -21.58 8.77
C GLY A 286 17.16 -20.69 9.11
N ILE A 287 16.83 -19.69 8.26
CA ILE A 287 15.75 -18.74 8.50
C ILE A 287 14.52 -18.97 7.60
N LEU A 288 14.47 -20.02 6.80
CA LEU A 288 13.34 -20.31 5.93
C LEU A 288 12.10 -20.76 6.72
N TYR A 289 12.31 -21.46 7.82
CA TYR A 289 11.25 -21.98 8.68
C TYR A 289 11.31 -21.32 10.05
N ALA A 290 10.14 -21.01 10.61
CA ALA A 290 10.00 -20.55 11.99
C ALA A 290 10.15 -21.74 12.97
N GLU A 291 10.27 -21.47 14.26
CA GLU A 291 10.45 -22.52 15.31
C GLU A 291 9.29 -23.54 15.33
N ASN A 292 8.08 -23.12 14.96
CA ASN A 292 6.91 -23.98 14.81
C ASN A 292 6.93 -24.87 13.55
N GLY A 293 7.97 -24.82 12.73
CA GLY A 293 8.13 -25.56 11.49
C GLY A 293 7.38 -24.99 10.28
N HIS A 294 6.66 -23.88 10.42
CA HIS A 294 6.01 -23.24 9.29
C HIS A 294 6.99 -22.42 8.47
N LYS A 295 6.81 -22.42 7.15
CA LYS A 295 7.58 -21.58 6.24
C LYS A 295 7.27 -20.11 6.50
N ARG A 296 8.31 -19.28 6.71
CA ARG A 296 8.16 -17.85 7.04
C ARG A 296 7.48 -17.03 5.93
N ILE A 297 7.52 -17.51 4.70
CA ILE A 297 6.87 -16.87 3.55
C ILE A 297 6.06 -17.88 2.76
N ALA A 298 4.80 -17.57 2.50
CA ALA A 298 3.95 -18.39 1.65
C ALA A 298 4.33 -18.24 0.17
N ASP A 299 4.13 -19.30 -0.62
CA ASP A 299 4.55 -19.31 -2.03
C ASP A 299 3.83 -18.25 -2.87
N ASN A 300 2.54 -18.00 -2.62
CA ASN A 300 1.77 -16.94 -3.27
C ASN A 300 2.29 -15.53 -2.91
N THR A 301 2.71 -15.32 -1.66
CA THR A 301 3.33 -14.07 -1.21
C THR A 301 4.66 -13.84 -1.92
N LEU A 302 5.49 -14.86 -2.06
CA LEU A 302 6.76 -14.75 -2.79
C LEU A 302 6.54 -14.41 -4.27
N VAL A 303 5.54 -15.01 -4.92
CA VAL A 303 5.15 -14.67 -6.30
C VAL A 303 4.75 -13.20 -6.40
N ALA A 304 3.87 -12.74 -5.50
CA ALA A 304 3.42 -11.34 -5.47
C ALA A 304 4.59 -10.36 -5.26
N LEU A 305 5.49 -10.63 -4.30
CA LEU A 305 6.68 -9.82 -4.05
C LEU A 305 7.61 -9.75 -5.27
N THR A 306 7.83 -10.89 -5.92
CA THR A 306 8.68 -10.95 -7.11
C THR A 306 8.12 -10.10 -8.26
N LEU A 307 6.78 -10.12 -8.45
CA LEU A 307 6.10 -9.28 -9.44
C LEU A 307 6.13 -7.80 -9.04
N MET A 308 5.88 -7.48 -7.78
CA MET A 308 5.94 -6.11 -7.26
C MET A 308 7.34 -5.51 -7.44
N ILE A 309 8.39 -6.25 -7.10
CA ILE A 309 9.78 -5.83 -7.34
C ILE A 309 10.03 -5.60 -8.83
N ALA A 310 9.55 -6.47 -9.72
CA ALA A 310 9.75 -6.32 -11.15
C ALA A 310 9.16 -5.00 -11.68
N GLU A 311 8.00 -4.61 -11.20
CA GLU A 311 7.29 -3.38 -11.60
C GLU A 311 7.75 -2.12 -10.83
N SER A 312 8.43 -2.25 -9.69
CA SER A 312 8.90 -1.13 -8.88
C SER A 312 9.91 -0.26 -9.62
N ARG A 313 10.05 1.00 -9.23
CA ARG A 313 11.10 1.90 -9.73
C ARG A 313 12.39 1.71 -8.94
N THR A 314 13.52 2.13 -9.51
CA THR A 314 14.85 1.98 -8.87
C THR A 314 14.93 2.74 -7.55
N GLU A 315 14.27 3.89 -7.46
CA GLU A 315 14.20 4.74 -6.26
C GLU A 315 13.46 4.06 -5.11
N GLU A 316 12.62 3.07 -5.39
CA GLU A 316 11.83 2.33 -4.42
C GLU A 316 12.58 1.12 -3.81
N LYS A 317 13.86 0.93 -4.18
CA LYS A 317 14.69 -0.21 -3.74
C LYS A 317 14.62 -0.42 -2.22
N ASP A 318 14.93 0.61 -1.46
CA ASP A 318 15.04 0.50 0.00
C ASP A 318 13.69 0.17 0.66
N VAL A 319 12.60 0.69 0.08
CA VAL A 319 11.23 0.37 0.54
C VAL A 319 10.88 -1.07 0.21
N MET A 320 11.21 -1.55 -0.99
CA MET A 320 10.97 -2.95 -1.39
C MET A 320 11.73 -3.93 -0.49
N VAL A 321 13.00 -3.65 -0.18
CA VAL A 321 13.81 -4.46 0.75
C VAL A 321 13.14 -4.51 2.13
N LYS A 322 12.73 -3.36 2.68
CA LYS A 322 12.02 -3.30 3.97
C LYS A 322 10.73 -4.11 3.97
N VAL A 323 9.93 -4.04 2.90
CA VAL A 323 8.69 -4.84 2.77
C VAL A 323 9.01 -6.34 2.82
N VAL A 324 10.00 -6.79 2.06
CA VAL A 324 10.42 -8.21 2.06
C VAL A 324 10.87 -8.64 3.46
N VAL A 325 11.76 -7.87 4.10
CA VAL A 325 12.25 -8.18 5.46
C VAL A 325 11.11 -8.26 6.46
N ASN A 326 10.20 -7.29 6.47
CA ASN A 326 9.04 -7.32 7.38
C ASN A 326 8.17 -8.55 7.16
N LEU A 327 7.92 -8.96 5.92
CA LEU A 327 7.07 -10.12 5.63
C LEU A 327 7.69 -11.46 6.03
N ILE A 328 9.03 -11.58 6.06
CA ILE A 328 9.70 -12.80 6.54
C ILE A 328 9.97 -12.79 8.05
N ASN A 329 9.88 -11.62 8.71
CA ASN A 329 10.15 -11.45 10.14
C ASN A 329 8.89 -11.38 11.02
N LYS A 330 7.71 -11.64 10.47
CA LYS A 330 6.44 -11.58 11.21
C LYS A 330 6.44 -12.42 12.49
N ASP A 331 7.18 -13.53 12.49
CA ASP A 331 7.27 -14.48 13.61
C ASP A 331 8.38 -14.13 14.62
N ASN A 332 9.18 -13.10 14.36
CA ASN A 332 10.26 -12.63 15.24
C ASN A 332 9.76 -11.58 16.27
N GLN A 333 8.45 -11.49 16.51
CA GLN A 333 7.83 -10.51 17.43
C GLN A 333 7.88 -10.90 18.89
#